data_5bdfd80f544eb0970ed7a3b154f4f4b8
#
_entry.id   5bdfd80f544eb0970ed7a3b154f4f4b8
#
_cell.length_a   1.000
_cell.length_b   1.000
_cell.length_c   1.000
_cell.angle_alpha   90.00
_cell.angle_beta   90.00
_cell.angle_gamma   90.00
#
_symmetry.space_group_name_H-M   'P 1'
#
loop_
_entity.id
_entity.type
_entity.pdbx_description
1 polymer ?
#
loop_
_entity_poly.entity_id
_entity_poly.type
_entity_poly.pdbx_seq_one_letter_code
_entity_poly.pdbx_strand_id
1 'polypeptide(L)'
;MPSRRRAFNAPFAVLMGLALTSLGCTYEQEGPPDAHFEKFDAKPPKLDKVTVCHAYGCKEQTAFTFTQADIAEISALMARVPRNDSPAEERRAIAYAIAWMERRVAPSVGTASDRASMDFGGSGDSTQQDCVDEATNTTSYLLVLERHGLIKHHAVERPFAKDSLTHWTHWAAVISETDNGERFAIDSSAGANGENPTVQAAASFYVPDSYADRTPPETGLATADANGRSDAPAESSSGLTRLLENMQALGYADSPTGSSR
;
A
#
# COMPACT_ATOMS: atom_id res chain seq x y z
N MET A 1 84.88 25.01 -6.48
CA MET A 1 83.85 24.43 -7.33
C MET A 1 82.76 23.86 -6.46
N PRO A 2 81.56 24.47 -6.39
CA PRO A 2 80.48 23.99 -5.55
C PRO A 2 79.55 23.08 -6.34
N SER A 3 79.31 21.93 -5.72
CA SER A 3 78.39 20.87 -6.17
C SER A 3 76.92 21.35 -6.08
N ARG A 4 76.20 21.35 -7.19
CA ARG A 4 74.78 21.58 -7.25
C ARG A 4 74.00 20.29 -6.86
N ARG A 5 73.33 20.29 -5.73
CA ARG A 5 72.30 19.30 -5.38
C ARG A 5 71.00 19.61 -6.14
N ARG A 6 70.61 18.70 -6.98
CA ARG A 6 69.28 18.75 -7.65
C ARG A 6 68.22 18.34 -6.62
N ALA A 7 67.26 19.23 -6.39
CA ALA A 7 66.06 18.91 -5.65
C ALA A 7 65.11 18.12 -6.57
N PHE A 8 64.75 16.92 -6.12
CA PHE A 8 63.66 16.15 -6.73
C PHE A 8 62.33 16.73 -6.26
N ASN A 9 61.60 17.37 -7.17
CA ASN A 9 60.20 17.69 -6.97
C ASN A 9 59.39 16.41 -7.21
N ALA A 10 58.85 15.84 -6.15
CA ALA A 10 57.83 14.82 -6.24
C ALA A 10 56.49 15.46 -6.60
N PRO A 11 55.76 15.00 -7.59
CA PRO A 11 54.41 15.48 -7.84
C PRO A 11 53.48 14.98 -6.74
N PHE A 12 52.81 15.88 -6.06
CA PHE A 12 51.74 15.60 -5.16
C PHE A 12 50.58 15.02 -6.01
N ALA A 13 50.42 13.72 -5.97
CA ALA A 13 49.26 13.04 -6.53
C ALA A 13 48.07 13.32 -5.55
N VAL A 14 47.26 14.30 -5.93
CA VAL A 14 45.96 14.50 -5.29
C VAL A 14 45.06 13.32 -5.69
N LEU A 15 44.95 12.35 -4.80
CA LEU A 15 43.88 11.35 -4.87
C LEU A 15 42.57 12.06 -4.57
N MET A 16 41.92 12.52 -5.63
CA MET A 16 40.55 12.97 -5.59
C MET A 16 39.68 11.69 -5.45
N GLY A 17 39.40 11.33 -4.20
CA GLY A 17 38.45 10.27 -3.89
C GLY A 17 37.09 10.69 -4.41
N LEU A 18 36.65 10.15 -5.56
CA LEU A 18 35.27 10.19 -5.99
C LEU A 18 34.48 9.34 -4.96
N ALA A 19 33.86 10.01 -4.01
CA ALA A 19 32.75 9.44 -3.29
C ALA A 19 31.63 9.26 -4.33
N LEU A 20 31.53 8.08 -4.89
CA LEU A 20 30.34 7.62 -5.61
C LEU A 20 29.22 7.51 -4.55
N THR A 21 28.58 8.64 -4.26
CA THR A 21 27.26 8.61 -3.67
C THR A 21 26.38 7.86 -4.68
N SER A 22 25.90 6.70 -4.30
CA SER A 22 24.89 5.95 -5.05
C SER A 22 23.64 6.84 -5.12
N LEU A 23 23.58 7.67 -6.15
CA LEU A 23 22.38 8.36 -6.58
C LEU A 23 21.46 7.28 -7.16
N GLY A 24 20.78 6.54 -6.29
CA GLY A 24 19.55 5.89 -6.69
C GLY A 24 18.64 7.03 -7.16
N CYS A 25 18.20 6.98 -8.41
CA CYS A 25 17.20 7.94 -8.90
C CYS A 25 15.92 7.69 -8.14
N THR A 26 15.74 8.38 -7.02
CA THR A 26 14.46 8.44 -6.33
C THR A 26 13.57 9.34 -7.16
N TYR A 27 12.54 8.76 -7.76
CA TYR A 27 11.53 9.52 -8.48
C TYR A 27 10.40 9.86 -7.49
N GLU A 28 10.74 10.65 -6.48
CA GLU A 28 9.73 11.21 -5.58
C GLU A 28 8.98 12.29 -6.33
N GLN A 29 7.70 12.03 -6.55
CA GLN A 29 6.80 13.00 -7.14
C GLN A 29 5.92 13.55 -6.03
N GLU A 30 6.02 14.84 -5.80
CA GLU A 30 5.13 15.56 -4.90
C GLU A 30 3.93 16.10 -5.67
N GLY A 31 2.87 16.43 -4.94
CA GLY A 31 1.70 17.11 -5.47
C GLY A 31 0.45 16.22 -5.56
N PRO A 32 -0.60 16.73 -6.21
CA PRO A 32 -1.88 16.03 -6.27
C PRO A 32 -1.80 14.75 -7.12
N PRO A 33 -2.67 13.75 -6.85
CA PRO A 33 -2.65 12.46 -7.52
C PRO A 33 -3.02 12.51 -9.02
N ASP A 34 -3.63 13.59 -9.50
CA ASP A 34 -4.14 13.71 -10.88
C ASP A 34 -3.10 13.35 -11.94
N ALA A 35 -1.86 13.83 -11.77
CA ALA A 35 -0.80 13.57 -12.72
C ALA A 35 -0.36 12.08 -12.77
N HIS A 36 -0.66 11.28 -11.75
CA HIS A 36 -0.46 9.84 -11.79
C HIS A 36 -1.52 9.18 -12.67
N PHE A 37 -2.79 9.54 -12.50
CA PHE A 37 -3.87 9.04 -13.33
C PHE A 37 -3.64 9.39 -14.80
N GLU A 38 -3.24 10.63 -15.11
CA GLU A 38 -2.88 11.04 -16.47
C GLU A 38 -1.72 10.22 -17.06
N LYS A 39 -0.69 9.95 -16.26
CA LYS A 39 0.50 9.19 -16.71
C LYS A 39 0.16 7.79 -17.19
N PHE A 40 -0.81 7.12 -16.55
CA PHE A 40 -1.19 5.74 -16.86
C PHE A 40 -2.52 5.63 -17.59
N ASP A 41 -3.04 6.74 -18.14
CA ASP A 41 -4.37 6.80 -18.78
C ASP A 41 -5.48 6.20 -17.91
N ALA A 42 -5.31 6.33 -16.60
CA ALA A 42 -6.24 5.85 -15.58
C ALA A 42 -7.28 6.92 -15.26
N LYS A 43 -8.44 6.49 -14.79
CA LYS A 43 -9.54 7.40 -14.47
C LYS A 43 -9.58 7.67 -12.97
N PRO A 44 -9.43 8.94 -12.53
CA PRO A 44 -9.59 9.27 -11.13
C PRO A 44 -11.02 8.97 -10.63
N PRO A 45 -11.20 8.70 -9.34
CA PRO A 45 -12.51 8.38 -8.79
C PRO A 45 -13.48 9.57 -8.90
N LYS A 46 -14.74 9.25 -9.17
CA LYS A 46 -15.84 10.24 -9.19
C LYS A 46 -16.87 9.86 -8.14
N LEU A 47 -16.99 10.65 -7.07
CA LEU A 47 -17.79 10.27 -5.90
C LEU A 47 -17.33 8.88 -5.39
N ASP A 48 -18.25 7.93 -5.30
CA ASP A 48 -18.00 6.58 -4.82
C ASP A 48 -17.68 5.59 -5.96
N LYS A 49 -17.58 6.10 -7.20
CA LYS A 49 -17.23 5.31 -8.37
C LYS A 49 -15.71 5.37 -8.58
N VAL A 50 -15.09 4.22 -8.50
CA VAL A 50 -13.68 4.00 -8.85
C VAL A 50 -13.56 3.29 -10.20
N THR A 51 -12.40 3.42 -10.82
CA THR A 51 -12.02 2.61 -11.97
C THR A 51 -10.78 1.82 -11.55
N VAL A 52 -10.92 0.51 -11.47
CA VAL A 52 -9.89 -0.41 -10.99
C VAL A 52 -9.01 -0.82 -12.15
N CYS A 53 -7.72 -0.57 -12.03
CA CYS A 53 -6.70 -0.98 -12.98
C CYS A 53 -6.33 -2.45 -12.76
N HIS A 54 -6.10 -3.19 -13.85
CA HIS A 54 -5.60 -4.57 -13.82
C HIS A 54 -4.91 -4.94 -15.15
N ALA A 55 -4.38 -6.15 -15.26
CA ALA A 55 -3.63 -6.67 -16.41
C ALA A 55 -2.28 -5.98 -16.64
N TYR A 56 -1.68 -5.40 -15.60
CA TYR A 56 -0.38 -4.72 -15.56
C TYR A 56 -0.34 -3.36 -16.29
N GLY A 57 0.01 -2.33 -15.55
CA GLY A 57 0.15 -0.97 -16.06
C GLY A 57 -1.16 -0.33 -16.52
N CYS A 58 -2.28 -0.63 -15.84
CA CYS A 58 -3.62 -0.14 -16.16
C CYS A 58 -4.09 -0.47 -17.59
N LYS A 59 -3.62 -1.57 -18.19
CA LYS A 59 -4.05 -1.98 -19.53
C LYS A 59 -5.53 -2.25 -19.62
N GLU A 60 -6.10 -2.81 -18.56
CA GLU A 60 -7.53 -2.98 -18.43
C GLU A 60 -8.05 -2.19 -17.22
N GLN A 61 -9.26 -1.68 -17.36
CA GLN A 61 -9.87 -0.82 -16.36
C GLN A 61 -11.35 -1.18 -16.22
N THR A 62 -11.73 -1.61 -15.01
CA THR A 62 -13.11 -1.98 -14.69
C THR A 62 -13.71 -1.04 -13.67
N ALA A 63 -14.89 -0.49 -14.00
CA ALA A 63 -15.57 0.43 -13.09
C ALA A 63 -16.29 -0.31 -11.96
N PHE A 64 -16.17 0.21 -10.74
CA PHE A 64 -16.91 -0.23 -9.56
C PHE A 64 -17.49 0.98 -8.82
N THR A 65 -18.63 0.82 -8.16
CA THR A 65 -19.24 1.88 -7.35
C THR A 65 -19.52 1.34 -5.96
N PHE A 66 -18.90 1.94 -4.96
CA PHE A 66 -19.21 1.65 -3.57
C PHE A 66 -20.61 2.17 -3.23
N THR A 67 -21.41 1.33 -2.61
CA THR A 67 -22.73 1.71 -2.12
C THR A 67 -22.64 2.47 -0.79
N GLN A 68 -23.71 3.12 -0.37
CA GLN A 68 -23.76 3.74 0.96
C GLN A 68 -23.58 2.71 2.09
N ALA A 69 -24.01 1.47 1.88
CA ALA A 69 -23.77 0.37 2.82
C ALA A 69 -22.27 0.01 2.90
N ASP A 70 -21.58 -0.03 1.75
CA ASP A 70 -20.13 -0.27 1.69
C ASP A 70 -19.38 0.85 2.47
N ILE A 71 -19.74 2.11 2.26
CA ILE A 71 -19.14 3.24 2.98
C ILE A 71 -19.40 3.17 4.48
N ALA A 72 -20.60 2.80 4.89
CA ALA A 72 -20.94 2.64 6.30
C ALA A 72 -20.13 1.50 6.94
N GLU A 73 -19.94 0.40 6.22
CA GLU A 73 -19.13 -0.75 6.69
C GLU A 73 -17.66 -0.37 6.84
N ILE A 74 -17.07 0.30 5.84
CA ILE A 74 -15.68 0.81 5.92
C ILE A 74 -15.54 1.76 7.11
N SER A 75 -16.47 2.70 7.28
CA SER A 75 -16.46 3.64 8.40
C SER A 75 -16.48 2.91 9.75
N ALA A 76 -17.36 1.90 9.88
CA ALA A 76 -17.44 1.09 11.09
C ALA A 76 -16.17 0.26 11.32
N LEU A 77 -15.56 -0.28 10.25
CA LEU A 77 -14.28 -1.01 10.30
C LEU A 77 -13.16 -0.10 10.82
N MET A 78 -12.99 1.07 10.22
CA MET A 78 -11.98 2.03 10.64
C MET A 78 -12.18 2.51 12.08
N ALA A 79 -13.44 2.64 12.52
CA ALA A 79 -13.76 3.05 13.89
C ALA A 79 -13.44 1.98 14.96
N ARG A 80 -13.27 0.71 14.57
CA ARG A 80 -12.92 -0.39 15.49
C ARG A 80 -11.42 -0.42 15.86
N VAL A 81 -10.59 0.19 15.04
CA VAL A 81 -9.16 0.32 15.37
C VAL A 81 -9.06 1.23 16.59
N PRO A 82 -8.43 0.77 17.70
CA PRO A 82 -8.26 1.60 18.89
C PRO A 82 -7.58 2.90 18.50
N ARG A 83 -8.22 4.02 18.78
CA ARG A 83 -7.70 5.33 18.39
C ARG A 83 -7.35 6.13 19.62
N ASN A 84 -6.08 6.42 19.74
CA ASN A 84 -5.64 7.54 20.56
C ASN A 84 -5.75 8.87 19.78
N ASP A 85 -6.58 8.87 18.70
CA ASP A 85 -6.71 9.98 17.76
C ASP A 85 -5.34 10.46 17.25
N SER A 86 -4.54 9.51 16.77
CA SER A 86 -3.17 9.78 16.31
C SER A 86 -3.00 9.40 14.84
N PRO A 87 -2.05 10.06 14.12
CA PRO A 87 -1.72 9.70 12.74
C PRO A 87 -1.36 8.21 12.58
N ALA A 88 -0.61 7.64 13.51
CA ALA A 88 -0.21 6.22 13.46
C ALA A 88 -1.42 5.27 13.48
N GLU A 89 -2.40 5.53 14.36
CA GLU A 89 -3.62 4.72 14.42
C GLU A 89 -4.49 4.90 13.18
N GLU A 90 -4.51 6.11 12.59
CA GLU A 90 -5.20 6.32 11.31
C GLU A 90 -4.55 5.54 10.18
N ARG A 91 -3.22 5.47 10.09
CA ARG A 91 -2.52 4.62 9.11
C ARG A 91 -2.89 3.15 9.24
N ARG A 92 -3.04 2.65 10.47
CA ARG A 92 -3.53 1.28 10.69
C ARG A 92 -4.96 1.09 10.20
N ALA A 93 -5.85 2.04 10.50
CA ALA A 93 -7.23 2.00 10.04
C ALA A 93 -7.32 2.06 8.51
N ILE A 94 -6.49 2.88 7.87
CA ILE A 94 -6.36 2.96 6.40
C ILE A 94 -5.95 1.60 5.82
N ALA A 95 -4.94 0.92 6.39
CA ALA A 95 -4.52 -0.39 5.90
C ALA A 95 -5.66 -1.41 5.90
N TYR A 96 -6.47 -1.46 6.97
CA TYR A 96 -7.65 -2.33 7.01
C TYR A 96 -8.72 -1.93 6.00
N ALA A 97 -8.93 -0.63 5.81
CA ALA A 97 -9.91 -0.13 4.85
C ALA A 97 -9.52 -0.50 3.42
N ILE A 98 -8.25 -0.32 3.04
CA ILE A 98 -7.74 -0.69 1.71
C ILE A 98 -7.94 -2.20 1.47
N ALA A 99 -7.48 -3.05 2.37
CA ALA A 99 -7.66 -4.50 2.26
C ALA A 99 -9.14 -4.91 2.12
N TRP A 100 -10.04 -4.23 2.84
CA TRP A 100 -11.48 -4.46 2.73
C TRP A 100 -11.99 -4.04 1.35
N MET A 101 -11.56 -2.86 0.86
CA MET A 101 -12.00 -2.32 -0.44
C MET A 101 -11.54 -3.22 -1.59
N GLU A 102 -10.32 -3.73 -1.57
CA GLU A 102 -9.82 -4.71 -2.54
C GLU A 102 -10.67 -5.97 -2.57
N ARG A 103 -10.92 -6.59 -1.42
CA ARG A 103 -11.81 -7.77 -1.34
C ARG A 103 -13.21 -7.47 -1.84
N ARG A 104 -13.70 -6.26 -1.63
CA ARG A 104 -15.05 -5.85 -2.03
C ARG A 104 -15.18 -5.70 -3.54
N VAL A 105 -14.16 -5.17 -4.21
CA VAL A 105 -14.19 -4.93 -5.66
C VAL A 105 -13.81 -6.17 -6.46
N ALA A 106 -12.93 -7.00 -5.95
CA ALA A 106 -12.32 -8.13 -6.64
C ALA A 106 -13.30 -9.08 -7.34
N PRO A 107 -14.45 -9.49 -6.76
CA PRO A 107 -15.41 -10.34 -7.45
C PRO A 107 -16.03 -9.69 -8.70
N SER A 108 -16.14 -8.37 -8.73
CA SER A 108 -16.72 -7.62 -9.86
C SER A 108 -15.70 -7.31 -10.94
N VAL A 109 -14.43 -7.19 -10.56
CA VAL A 109 -13.30 -6.86 -11.44
C VAL A 109 -12.63 -8.12 -11.99
N GLY A 110 -12.61 -9.20 -11.22
CA GLY A 110 -11.96 -10.46 -11.57
C GLY A 110 -10.61 -10.68 -10.90
N THR A 111 -10.17 -9.75 -10.01
CA THR A 111 -8.83 -9.75 -9.39
C THR A 111 -8.75 -10.54 -8.08
N ALA A 112 -9.74 -11.34 -7.74
CA ALA A 112 -9.75 -12.10 -6.48
C ALA A 112 -8.60 -13.13 -6.34
N SER A 113 -7.99 -13.51 -7.45
CA SER A 113 -6.85 -14.44 -7.50
C SER A 113 -5.52 -13.73 -7.75
N ASP A 114 -5.48 -12.41 -7.59
CA ASP A 114 -4.25 -11.67 -7.72
C ASP A 114 -3.23 -12.10 -6.66
N ARG A 115 -2.00 -12.30 -7.13
CA ARG A 115 -0.89 -12.86 -6.32
C ARG A 115 0.01 -11.75 -5.82
N ALA A 116 0.56 -11.98 -4.63
CA ALA A 116 1.57 -11.09 -4.07
C ALA A 116 2.77 -10.92 -5.01
N SER A 117 3.27 -9.71 -5.10
CA SER A 117 4.44 -9.32 -5.88
C SER A 117 4.24 -9.42 -7.40
N MET A 118 5.14 -8.78 -8.14
CA MET A 118 5.08 -8.82 -9.60
C MET A 118 5.53 -10.18 -10.14
N ASP A 119 4.62 -10.88 -10.79
CA ASP A 119 4.91 -12.08 -11.57
C ASP A 119 4.99 -11.71 -13.05
N PHE A 120 6.19 -11.82 -13.64
CA PHE A 120 6.38 -11.50 -15.06
C PHE A 120 5.48 -12.29 -16.00
N GLY A 121 5.03 -13.47 -15.60
CA GLY A 121 4.06 -14.28 -16.32
C GLY A 121 2.64 -13.71 -16.32
N GLY A 122 2.34 -12.80 -15.39
CA GLY A 122 1.02 -12.21 -15.22
C GLY A 122 0.71 -11.03 -16.16
N SER A 123 1.69 -10.55 -16.93
CA SER A 123 1.46 -9.40 -17.82
C SER A 123 0.41 -9.71 -18.89
N GLY A 124 -0.71 -8.98 -18.86
CA GLY A 124 -1.85 -9.18 -19.74
C GLY A 124 -2.87 -10.21 -19.24
N ASP A 125 -2.66 -10.80 -18.07
CA ASP A 125 -3.66 -11.57 -17.36
C ASP A 125 -4.61 -10.61 -16.62
N SER A 126 -5.86 -10.55 -17.03
CA SER A 126 -6.87 -9.65 -16.45
C SER A 126 -7.18 -9.93 -14.98
N THR A 127 -6.74 -11.06 -14.44
CA THR A 127 -6.92 -11.42 -13.03
C THR A 127 -5.77 -10.97 -12.14
N GLN A 128 -4.70 -10.42 -12.73
CA GLN A 128 -3.47 -10.05 -12.05
C GLN A 128 -3.25 -8.53 -12.09
N GLN A 129 -2.55 -8.03 -11.08
CA GLN A 129 -2.19 -6.63 -10.92
C GLN A 129 -0.68 -6.51 -10.73
N ASP A 130 -0.09 -5.40 -11.19
CA ASP A 130 1.27 -5.02 -10.88
C ASP A 130 1.30 -3.83 -9.91
N CYS A 131 2.49 -3.39 -9.53
CA CYS A 131 2.64 -2.27 -8.61
C CYS A 131 2.06 -0.95 -9.14
N VAL A 132 1.90 -0.78 -10.48
CA VAL A 132 1.23 0.38 -11.08
C VAL A 132 -0.27 0.28 -10.85
N ASP A 133 -0.86 -0.88 -11.13
CA ASP A 133 -2.29 -1.14 -10.91
C ASP A 133 -2.63 -0.92 -9.44
N GLU A 134 -1.87 -1.54 -8.54
CA GLU A 134 -2.07 -1.48 -7.09
C GLU A 134 -1.92 -0.06 -6.54
N ALA A 135 -0.87 0.68 -6.92
CA ALA A 135 -0.68 2.06 -6.49
C ALA A 135 -1.83 2.97 -6.98
N THR A 136 -2.32 2.75 -8.21
CA THR A 136 -3.44 3.51 -8.79
C THR A 136 -4.74 3.20 -8.07
N ASN A 137 -5.02 1.92 -7.82
CA ASN A 137 -6.23 1.46 -7.14
C ASN A 137 -6.26 1.93 -5.70
N THR A 138 -5.17 1.74 -4.96
CA THR A 138 -5.02 2.21 -3.58
C THR A 138 -5.21 3.71 -3.48
N THR A 139 -4.63 4.49 -4.40
CA THR A 139 -4.84 5.95 -4.45
C THR A 139 -6.31 6.29 -4.69
N SER A 140 -7.00 5.57 -5.57
CA SER A 140 -8.43 5.76 -5.81
C SER A 140 -9.25 5.47 -4.55
N TYR A 141 -8.92 4.43 -3.81
CA TYR A 141 -9.59 4.08 -2.55
C TYR A 141 -9.34 5.12 -1.47
N LEU A 142 -8.11 5.59 -1.33
CA LEU A 142 -7.76 6.66 -0.40
C LEU A 142 -8.55 7.95 -0.68
N LEU A 143 -8.70 8.33 -1.94
CA LEU A 143 -9.50 9.50 -2.34
C LEU A 143 -11.00 9.33 -2.01
N VAL A 144 -11.52 8.12 -2.06
CA VAL A 144 -12.90 7.83 -1.59
C VAL A 144 -12.96 7.99 -0.07
N LEU A 145 -12.02 7.44 0.69
CA LEU A 145 -11.97 7.57 2.14
C LEU A 145 -11.85 9.04 2.59
N GLU A 146 -10.96 9.80 1.94
CA GLU A 146 -10.75 11.23 2.20
C GLU A 146 -12.04 12.03 1.95
N ARG A 147 -12.75 11.80 0.84
CA ARG A 147 -14.01 12.45 0.51
C ARG A 147 -15.09 12.22 1.57
N HIS A 148 -15.12 11.05 2.16
CA HIS A 148 -16.07 10.72 3.24
C HIS A 148 -15.59 11.19 4.63
N GLY A 149 -14.45 11.92 4.72
CA GLY A 149 -13.89 12.40 5.97
C GLY A 149 -13.42 11.28 6.91
N LEU A 150 -13.07 10.13 6.34
CA LEU A 150 -12.56 8.98 7.08
C LEU A 150 -11.04 9.06 7.31
N ILE A 151 -10.36 9.92 6.55
CA ILE A 151 -8.97 10.32 6.74
C ILE A 151 -8.97 11.73 7.32
N LYS A 152 -8.29 11.95 8.44
CA LYS A 152 -8.30 13.20 9.21
C LYS A 152 -6.91 13.78 9.44
N HIS A 153 -5.92 12.91 9.65
CA HIS A 153 -4.55 13.28 9.96
C HIS A 153 -3.63 13.24 8.73
N HIS A 154 -4.12 12.73 7.60
CA HIS A 154 -3.35 12.60 6.37
C HIS A 154 -4.06 13.24 5.18
N ALA A 155 -3.28 13.65 4.20
CA ALA A 155 -3.73 14.02 2.87
C ALA A 155 -3.26 12.98 1.85
N VAL A 156 -4.07 12.72 0.83
CA VAL A 156 -3.70 11.82 -0.27
C VAL A 156 -2.80 12.55 -1.25
N GLU A 157 -1.64 11.98 -1.55
CA GLU A 157 -0.67 12.55 -2.43
C GLU A 157 -0.48 11.73 -3.71
N ARG A 158 0.34 12.28 -4.60
CA ARG A 158 0.72 11.59 -5.83
C ARG A 158 1.51 10.34 -5.50
N PRO A 159 1.16 9.17 -6.06
CA PRO A 159 1.99 7.97 -5.99
C PRO A 159 3.39 8.25 -6.48
N PHE A 160 4.37 7.64 -5.87
CA PHE A 160 5.74 7.75 -6.30
C PHE A 160 6.32 6.40 -6.73
N ALA A 161 7.35 6.48 -7.56
CA ALA A 161 8.12 5.32 -7.95
C ALA A 161 9.56 5.47 -7.50
N LYS A 162 10.19 4.36 -7.22
CA LYS A 162 11.63 4.31 -7.03
C LYS A 162 12.25 3.35 -8.01
N ASP A 163 13.27 3.87 -8.69
CA ASP A 163 14.12 3.10 -9.56
C ASP A 163 15.41 2.74 -8.82
N SER A 164 15.88 1.53 -9.03
CA SER A 164 17.22 1.11 -8.66
C SER A 164 17.94 0.64 -9.93
N LEU A 165 19.24 0.87 -10.01
CA LEU A 165 20.08 0.36 -11.12
C LEU A 165 20.06 -1.16 -11.26
N THR A 166 19.63 -1.85 -10.21
CA THR A 166 19.61 -3.31 -10.12
C THR A 166 18.23 -3.90 -9.92
N HIS A 167 17.20 -3.08 -9.71
CA HIS A 167 15.83 -3.50 -9.41
C HIS A 167 14.85 -2.72 -10.28
N TRP A 168 13.69 -3.31 -10.52
CA TRP A 168 12.62 -2.70 -11.29
C TRP A 168 12.01 -1.51 -10.57
N THR A 169 11.48 -0.57 -11.35
CA THR A 169 10.66 0.52 -10.83
C THR A 169 9.51 -0.05 -10.01
N HIS A 170 9.40 0.38 -8.75
CA HIS A 170 8.32 -0.03 -7.86
C HIS A 170 7.47 1.18 -7.46
N TRP A 171 6.16 1.05 -7.64
CA TRP A 171 5.17 2.10 -7.35
C TRP A 171 4.42 1.81 -6.06
N ALA A 172 4.12 2.87 -5.30
CA ALA A 172 3.22 2.83 -4.15
C ALA A 172 2.35 4.08 -4.07
N ALA A 173 1.17 3.94 -3.50
CA ALA A 173 0.34 5.07 -3.10
C ALA A 173 1.00 5.83 -1.95
N VAL A 174 0.66 7.11 -1.79
CA VAL A 174 1.28 7.99 -0.79
C VAL A 174 0.22 8.78 -0.04
N ILE A 175 0.43 8.87 1.27
CA ILE A 175 -0.24 9.83 2.14
C ILE A 175 0.80 10.67 2.88
N SER A 176 0.47 11.91 3.25
CA SER A 176 1.32 12.77 4.09
C SER A 176 0.57 13.18 5.36
N GLU A 177 1.26 13.18 6.50
CA GLU A 177 0.71 13.74 7.73
C GLU A 177 0.48 15.25 7.56
N THR A 178 -0.71 15.72 7.87
CA THR A 178 -1.09 17.13 7.70
C THR A 178 -0.34 18.08 8.62
N ASP A 179 0.11 17.61 9.78
CA ASP A 179 0.75 18.43 10.80
C ASP A 179 2.24 18.67 10.53
N ASN A 180 2.95 17.72 9.94
CA ASN A 180 4.41 17.78 9.80
C ASN A 180 4.89 17.51 8.37
N GLY A 181 3.99 17.07 7.46
CA GLY A 181 4.34 16.74 6.08
C GLY A 181 5.09 15.41 5.91
N GLU A 182 5.21 14.57 6.96
CA GLU A 182 5.86 13.28 6.84
C GLU A 182 5.07 12.37 5.90
N ARG A 183 5.76 11.76 4.94
CA ARG A 183 5.15 10.96 3.86
C ARG A 183 5.26 9.47 4.16
N PHE A 184 4.19 8.76 3.86
CA PHE A 184 4.10 7.31 4.04
C PHE A 184 3.68 6.65 2.74
N ALA A 185 4.41 5.62 2.35
CA ALA A 185 4.03 4.73 1.27
C ALA A 185 3.03 3.69 1.77
N ILE A 186 2.00 3.45 0.97
CA ILE A 186 1.02 2.38 1.15
C ILE A 186 1.17 1.45 -0.04
N ASP A 187 1.73 0.27 0.21
CA ASP A 187 2.10 -0.72 -0.79
C ASP A 187 1.23 -1.96 -0.65
N SER A 188 0.23 -2.10 -1.52
CA SER A 188 -0.65 -3.26 -1.60
C SER A 188 0.00 -4.41 -2.36
N SER A 189 0.91 -4.12 -3.29
CA SER A 189 1.50 -5.14 -4.17
C SER A 189 2.41 -6.15 -3.46
N ALA A 190 2.80 -5.86 -2.21
CA ALA A 190 3.57 -6.79 -1.40
C ALA A 190 2.76 -8.01 -0.95
N GLY A 191 1.43 -7.92 -0.91
CA GLY A 191 0.49 -8.95 -0.51
C GLY A 191 -0.38 -9.45 -1.67
N ALA A 192 -1.10 -10.55 -1.45
CA ALA A 192 -2.17 -10.99 -2.34
C ALA A 192 -3.41 -10.09 -2.17
N ASN A 193 -4.32 -10.12 -3.17
CA ASN A 193 -5.52 -9.30 -3.14
C ASN A 193 -6.26 -9.37 -1.78
N GLY A 194 -6.49 -8.21 -1.20
CA GLY A 194 -7.21 -8.07 0.07
C GLY A 194 -6.41 -8.39 1.32
N GLU A 195 -5.10 -8.58 1.23
CA GLU A 195 -4.20 -8.54 2.37
C GLU A 195 -3.96 -7.08 2.79
N ASN A 196 -3.58 -6.87 4.05
CA ASN A 196 -3.29 -5.51 4.50
C ASN A 196 -2.04 -4.98 3.77
N PRO A 197 -2.10 -3.79 3.18
CA PRO A 197 -0.94 -3.17 2.57
C PRO A 197 0.15 -2.91 3.61
N THR A 198 1.39 -2.91 3.18
CA THR A 198 2.51 -2.41 3.98
C THR A 198 2.42 -0.88 4.03
N VAL A 199 2.51 -0.31 5.24
CA VAL A 199 2.56 1.14 5.45
C VAL A 199 3.87 1.49 6.12
N GLN A 200 4.69 2.30 5.47
CA GLN A 200 6.03 2.64 5.96
C GLN A 200 6.41 4.08 5.57
N ALA A 201 7.31 4.69 6.33
CA ALA A 201 7.81 6.02 5.97
C ALA A 201 8.39 6.01 4.55
N ALA A 202 8.05 7.00 3.73
CA ALA A 202 8.49 7.07 2.34
C ALA A 202 10.02 7.02 2.20
N ALA A 203 10.74 7.61 3.15
CA ALA A 203 12.20 7.58 3.20
C ALA A 203 12.78 6.16 3.33
N SER A 204 12.05 5.23 3.97
CA SER A 204 12.46 3.82 4.16
C SER A 204 11.85 2.87 3.13
N PHE A 205 10.95 3.34 2.28
CA PHE A 205 10.26 2.51 1.29
C PHE A 205 11.19 1.75 0.35
N TYR A 206 12.49 1.93 0.42
CA TYR A 206 13.45 1.31 -0.49
C TYR A 206 14.78 0.98 0.15
N VAL A 207 14.74 0.29 1.24
CA VAL A 207 15.92 -0.46 1.66
C VAL A 207 16.05 -1.66 0.71
N PRO A 208 17.00 -1.69 -0.23
CA PRO A 208 16.99 -2.62 -1.36
C PRO A 208 17.17 -4.08 -0.99
N ASP A 209 17.58 -4.39 0.23
CA ASP A 209 18.18 -5.69 0.53
C ASP A 209 17.32 -6.62 1.36
N SER A 210 16.09 -6.23 1.63
CA SER A 210 15.37 -7.08 2.55
C SER A 210 13.87 -7.22 2.25
N TYR A 211 13.55 -7.91 1.18
CA TYR A 211 12.39 -8.80 1.28
C TYR A 211 12.58 -9.83 2.44
N ALA A 212 13.77 -9.94 2.99
CA ALA A 212 14.12 -10.80 4.12
C ALA A 212 14.03 -10.10 5.49
N ASP A 213 14.10 -8.77 5.55
CA ASP A 213 13.98 -8.00 6.78
C ASP A 213 12.65 -7.23 6.77
N ARG A 214 11.57 -7.99 6.67
CA ARG A 214 10.24 -7.45 6.94
C ARG A 214 10.17 -7.18 8.44
N THR A 215 10.64 -6.02 8.83
CA THR A 215 10.22 -5.45 10.10
C THR A 215 8.70 -5.46 10.05
N PRO A 216 8.02 -6.13 10.98
CA PRO A 216 6.56 -6.11 11.00
C PRO A 216 6.14 -4.65 10.94
N PRO A 217 5.17 -4.26 10.12
CA PRO A 217 4.67 -2.90 10.13
C PRO A 217 4.40 -2.54 11.59
N GLU A 218 4.71 -1.31 12.00
CA GLU A 218 4.50 -0.81 13.38
C GLU A 218 3.08 -1.03 13.91
N THR A 219 2.23 -1.58 13.07
CA THR A 219 0.84 -1.94 13.32
C THR A 219 0.65 -3.03 14.36
N GLY A 220 1.69 -3.74 14.83
CA GLY A 220 1.55 -4.79 15.85
C GLY A 220 0.61 -5.94 15.45
N LEU A 221 0.26 -6.05 14.16
CA LEU A 221 -0.55 -7.14 13.63
C LEU A 221 0.39 -8.23 13.15
N ALA A 222 0.28 -9.41 13.75
CA ALA A 222 0.98 -10.59 13.30
C ALA A 222 0.61 -10.85 11.83
N THR A 223 1.59 -10.72 10.92
CA THR A 223 1.46 -11.27 9.57
C THR A 223 1.54 -12.79 9.68
N ALA A 224 0.57 -13.49 9.12
CA ALA A 224 0.71 -14.93 8.93
C ALA A 224 1.97 -15.18 8.09
N ASP A 225 2.82 -16.13 8.52
CA ASP A 225 3.94 -16.58 7.72
C ASP A 225 3.46 -17.21 6.41
N ALA A 226 4.36 -17.37 5.45
CA ALA A 226 4.05 -17.98 4.15
C ALA A 226 3.52 -19.44 4.25
N ASN A 227 3.45 -20.01 5.45
CA ASN A 227 2.95 -21.33 5.75
C ASN A 227 1.62 -21.33 6.53
N GLY A 228 1.01 -20.15 6.75
CA GLY A 228 -0.25 -20.04 7.49
C GLY A 228 -0.14 -20.32 8.99
N ARG A 229 1.09 -20.31 9.54
CA ARG A 229 1.29 -20.38 10.99
C ARG A 229 1.35 -18.98 11.56
N SER A 230 0.33 -18.61 12.31
CA SER A 230 0.37 -17.43 13.16
C SER A 230 1.08 -17.80 14.46
N ASP A 231 2.18 -17.14 14.80
CA ASP A 231 2.77 -17.15 16.14
C ASP A 231 2.00 -16.21 17.10
N ALA A 232 0.69 -16.12 16.90
CA ALA A 232 -0.16 -15.55 17.92
C ALA A 232 -0.14 -16.48 19.13
N PRO A 233 0.09 -15.99 20.37
CA PRO A 233 -0.13 -16.79 21.54
C PRO A 233 -1.55 -17.34 21.46
N ALA A 234 -1.72 -18.61 21.74
CA ALA A 234 -2.99 -19.32 21.69
C ALA A 234 -3.98 -18.65 22.66
N GLU A 235 -4.58 -17.57 22.24
CA GLU A 235 -5.80 -17.05 22.84
C GLU A 235 -6.96 -17.82 22.21
N SER A 236 -7.35 -18.76 23.01
CA SER A 236 -8.60 -19.50 23.09
C SER A 236 -9.64 -19.14 22.02
N SER A 237 -10.23 -20.19 21.49
CA SER A 237 -11.48 -20.27 20.71
C SER A 237 -12.66 -19.41 21.22
N SER A 238 -12.46 -18.61 22.26
CA SER A 238 -13.44 -17.73 22.88
C SER A 238 -13.75 -16.46 22.08
N GLY A 239 -12.85 -16.01 21.19
CA GLY A 239 -13.05 -14.79 20.42
C GLY A 239 -14.11 -14.96 19.32
N LEU A 240 -14.04 -16.07 18.58
CA LEU A 240 -15.00 -16.35 17.52
C LEU A 240 -16.38 -16.70 18.11
N THR A 241 -16.41 -17.40 19.23
CA THR A 241 -17.64 -17.74 19.94
C THR A 241 -18.33 -16.47 20.47
N ARG A 242 -17.58 -15.54 21.05
CA ARG A 242 -18.12 -14.24 21.48
C ARG A 242 -18.60 -13.37 20.32
N LEU A 243 -17.93 -13.43 19.16
CA LEU A 243 -18.37 -12.71 17.98
C LEU A 243 -19.70 -13.25 17.45
N LEU A 244 -19.84 -14.57 17.41
CA LEU A 244 -21.08 -15.25 17.01
C LEU A 244 -22.21 -15.00 18.02
N GLU A 245 -21.93 -15.04 19.31
CA GLU A 245 -22.91 -14.73 20.37
C GLU A 245 -23.37 -13.26 20.31
N ASN A 246 -22.48 -12.32 20.03
CA ASN A 246 -22.85 -10.92 19.84
C ASN A 246 -23.64 -10.69 18.55
N MET A 247 -23.38 -11.43 17.48
CA MET A 247 -24.17 -11.36 16.24
C MET A 247 -25.58 -11.93 16.44
N GLN A 248 -25.74 -12.98 17.24
CA GLN A 248 -27.05 -13.50 17.63
C GLN A 248 -27.81 -12.54 18.56
N ALA A 249 -27.13 -11.91 19.50
CA ALA A 249 -27.73 -10.93 20.41
C ALA A 249 -28.20 -9.63 19.71
N LEU A 250 -27.65 -9.34 18.52
CA LEU A 250 -28.01 -8.18 17.70
C LEU A 250 -29.05 -8.50 16.62
N GLY A 251 -29.65 -9.73 16.62
CA GLY A 251 -30.75 -10.09 15.75
C GLY A 251 -30.38 -10.30 14.27
N TYR A 252 -29.11 -10.58 13.96
CA TYR A 252 -28.66 -10.82 12.59
C TYR A 252 -28.73 -12.29 12.13
N ALA A 253 -29.25 -13.17 12.94
CA ALA A 253 -29.47 -14.56 12.59
C ALA A 253 -30.97 -14.91 12.84
N ASP A 254 -31.82 -14.56 11.88
CA ASP A 254 -33.07 -15.27 11.60
C ASP A 254 -33.69 -14.70 10.33
N SER A 255 -33.33 -15.23 9.17
CA SER A 255 -34.22 -15.17 8.01
C SER A 255 -34.84 -16.55 7.85
N PRO A 256 -36.17 -16.69 7.99
CA PRO A 256 -36.82 -17.99 7.83
C PRO A 256 -36.81 -18.41 6.36
N THR A 257 -36.26 -19.59 6.11
CA THR A 257 -36.46 -20.30 4.85
C THR A 257 -37.97 -20.60 4.70
N GLY A 258 -38.61 -19.81 3.84
CA GLY A 258 -39.99 -20.05 3.44
C GLY A 258 -40.08 -21.36 2.65
N SER A 259 -40.73 -22.35 3.25
CA SER A 259 -41.17 -23.60 2.60
C SER A 259 -42.34 -23.32 1.68
N SER A 260 -42.21 -23.79 0.46
CA SER A 260 -43.22 -23.90 -0.57
C SER A 260 -44.43 -24.76 -0.17
N ARG A 261 -45.55 -24.34 -0.59
CA ARG A 261 -46.60 -25.21 -1.18
C ARG A 261 -47.06 -24.61 -2.47
#